data_7aed20aa3cad76a4117877f12cdff85d
#
_entry.id   7aed20aa3cad76a4117877f12cdff85d
#
_cell.length_a   1.000
_cell.length_b   1.000
_cell.length_c   1.000
_cell.angle_alpha   90.00
_cell.angle_beta   90.00
_cell.angle_gamma   90.00
#
_symmetry.space_group_name_H-M   'P 1'
#
loop_
_entity.id
_entity.type
_entity.pdbx_description
1 polymer ?
#
loop_
_entity_poly.entity_id
_entity_poly.type
_entity_poly.pdbx_seq_one_letter_code
_entity_poly.pdbx_strand_id
1 'polypeptide(L)'
;MANLKKLTILHSNDLHGDFMAKEVDKELLGGISMLSGYINKVRSEEENVLYTISGDMFRGSVIDSEYKGISTIEIMNMLAPDVVTLGNHEVDYGLAHLLFVEKCAQFPIINANLYITTNGEIGRAHV
;
A
#
# COMPACT_ATOMS: atom_id res chain seq x y z
N MET A 1 34.31 12.36 13.92
CA MET A 1 33.67 12.24 12.58
C MET A 1 32.23 11.80 12.82
N ALA A 2 31.26 12.47 12.22
CA ALA A 2 29.85 12.06 12.33
C ALA A 2 29.69 10.67 11.67
N ASN A 3 29.09 9.72 12.39
CA ASN A 3 28.78 8.40 11.85
C ASN A 3 27.49 8.51 11.00
N LEU A 4 27.64 8.79 9.71
CA LEU A 4 26.51 8.91 8.78
C LEU A 4 26.00 7.53 8.41
N LYS A 5 24.70 7.33 8.51
CA LYS A 5 24.00 6.13 7.99
C LYS A 5 23.23 6.51 6.72
N LYS A 6 23.31 5.67 5.71
CA LYS A 6 22.48 5.78 4.50
C LYS A 6 21.12 5.13 4.78
N LEU A 7 20.04 5.79 4.41
CA LEU A 7 18.69 5.24 4.35
C LEU A 7 18.18 5.38 2.92
N THR A 8 17.75 4.28 2.33
CA THR A 8 17.11 4.24 1.02
C THR A 8 15.60 4.13 1.21
N ILE A 9 14.85 5.09 0.66
CA ILE A 9 13.39 5.10 0.72
C ILE A 9 12.85 4.78 -0.67
N LEU A 10 12.11 3.69 -0.78
CA LEU A 10 11.27 3.38 -1.92
C LEU A 10 9.85 3.85 -1.61
N HIS A 11 9.18 4.40 -2.60
CA HIS A 11 7.85 4.97 -2.40
C HIS A 11 6.93 4.66 -3.57
N SER A 12 5.68 4.33 -3.27
CA SER A 12 4.57 4.19 -4.20
C SER A 12 3.34 4.90 -3.67
N ASN A 13 2.43 5.24 -4.57
CA ASN A 13 1.09 5.75 -4.28
C ASN A 13 0.18 5.46 -5.47
N ASP A 14 -1.14 5.54 -5.27
CA ASP A 14 -2.14 5.42 -6.35
C ASP A 14 -1.97 4.13 -7.18
N LEU A 15 -1.79 2.99 -6.52
CA LEU A 15 -1.65 1.71 -7.21
C LEU A 15 -2.96 1.23 -7.83
N HIS A 16 -4.10 1.58 -7.24
CA HIS A 16 -5.46 1.35 -7.75
C HIS A 16 -5.74 -0.09 -8.20
N GLY A 17 -5.05 -1.06 -7.62
CA GLY A 17 -5.17 -2.45 -8.04
C GLY A 17 -4.69 -2.73 -9.49
N ASP A 18 -3.99 -1.80 -10.14
CA ASP A 18 -3.44 -1.97 -11.49
C ASP A 18 -2.12 -2.76 -11.44
N PHE A 19 -2.26 -4.08 -11.29
CA PHE A 19 -1.15 -4.99 -11.02
C PHE A 19 -0.57 -5.64 -12.26
N MET A 20 -1.24 -5.50 -13.40
CA MET A 20 -0.85 -6.18 -14.62
C MET A 20 0.21 -5.40 -15.38
N ALA A 21 1.20 -6.12 -15.89
CA ALA A 21 2.13 -5.55 -16.87
C ALA A 21 1.40 -5.19 -18.16
N LYS A 22 1.83 -4.13 -18.83
CA LYS A 22 1.29 -3.69 -20.11
C LYS A 22 2.25 -4.05 -21.25
N GLU A 23 1.71 -4.54 -22.35
CA GLU A 23 2.52 -4.78 -23.54
C GLU A 23 2.79 -3.46 -24.26
N VAL A 24 4.07 -3.13 -24.42
CA VAL A 24 4.57 -1.98 -25.17
C VAL A 24 5.67 -2.48 -26.08
N ASP A 25 5.52 -2.28 -27.38
CA ASP A 25 6.50 -2.72 -28.40
C ASP A 25 6.89 -4.21 -28.30
N LYS A 26 5.93 -5.08 -27.97
CA LYS A 26 6.07 -6.53 -27.75
C LYS A 26 6.86 -6.92 -26.50
N GLU A 27 7.09 -5.99 -25.63
CA GLU A 27 7.68 -6.24 -24.29
C GLU A 27 6.64 -5.99 -23.21
N LEU A 28 6.65 -6.82 -22.17
CA LEU A 28 5.83 -6.60 -20.98
C LEU A 28 6.55 -5.64 -20.04
N LEU A 29 5.97 -4.48 -19.82
CA LEU A 29 6.52 -3.43 -18.99
C LEU A 29 5.65 -3.17 -17.75
N GLY A 30 6.28 -2.87 -16.62
CA GLY A 30 5.62 -2.53 -15.38
C GLY A 30 4.95 -3.72 -14.70
N GLY A 31 3.85 -3.44 -13.99
CA GLY A 31 3.12 -4.41 -13.19
C GLY A 31 3.76 -4.71 -11.84
N ILE A 32 2.97 -5.34 -10.98
CA ILE A 32 3.35 -5.59 -9.58
C ILE A 32 4.55 -6.54 -9.44
N SER A 33 4.70 -7.48 -10.36
CA SER A 33 5.83 -8.42 -10.35
C SER A 33 7.16 -7.72 -10.58
N MET A 34 7.20 -6.75 -11.50
CA MET A 34 8.40 -5.94 -11.75
C MET A 34 8.73 -5.06 -10.55
N LEU A 35 7.70 -4.44 -9.96
CA LEU A 35 7.85 -3.64 -8.74
C LEU A 35 8.40 -4.50 -7.58
N SER A 36 7.82 -5.68 -7.36
CA SER A 36 8.30 -6.62 -6.34
C SER A 36 9.75 -7.02 -6.56
N GLY A 37 10.10 -7.36 -7.80
CA GLY A 37 11.48 -7.70 -8.18
C GLY A 37 12.45 -6.56 -7.88
N TYR A 38 12.06 -5.32 -8.19
CA TYR A 38 12.89 -4.14 -7.91
C TYR A 38 13.06 -3.89 -6.41
N ILE A 39 11.95 -3.95 -5.63
CA ILE A 39 12.01 -3.80 -4.17
C ILE A 39 12.94 -4.84 -3.55
N ASN A 40 12.80 -6.11 -3.95
CA ASN A 40 13.62 -7.20 -3.43
C ASN A 40 15.09 -7.03 -3.81
N LYS A 41 15.37 -6.56 -5.03
CA LYS A 41 16.74 -6.23 -5.46
C LYS A 41 17.34 -5.16 -4.55
N VAL A 42 16.66 -4.03 -4.36
CA VAL A 42 17.16 -2.94 -3.52
C VAL A 42 17.38 -3.40 -2.09
N ARG A 43 16.43 -4.18 -1.52
CA ARG A 43 16.57 -4.76 -0.17
C ARG A 43 17.75 -5.72 -0.04
N SER A 44 18.16 -6.36 -1.13
CA SER A 44 19.33 -7.24 -1.12
C SER A 44 20.67 -6.50 -1.26
N GLU A 45 20.66 -5.31 -1.85
CA GLU A 45 21.85 -4.52 -2.14
C GLU A 45 22.11 -3.42 -1.08
N GLU A 46 21.10 -2.99 -0.35
CA GLU A 46 21.15 -1.89 0.61
C GLU A 46 20.81 -2.35 2.03
N GLU A 47 21.53 -1.84 3.03
CA GLU A 47 21.38 -2.26 4.43
C GLU A 47 20.10 -1.71 5.09
N ASN A 48 19.80 -0.44 4.81
CA ASN A 48 18.66 0.25 5.42
C ASN A 48 17.70 0.71 4.32
N VAL A 49 16.63 -0.05 4.11
CA VAL A 49 15.61 0.23 3.10
C VAL A 49 14.26 0.37 3.77
N LEU A 50 13.54 1.40 3.40
CA LEU A 50 12.14 1.63 3.81
C LEU A 50 11.29 1.69 2.53
N TYR A 51 10.29 0.82 2.43
CA TYR A 51 9.29 0.87 1.36
C TYR A 51 7.96 1.37 1.93
N THR A 52 7.47 2.48 1.38
CA THR A 52 6.26 3.17 1.85
C THR A 52 5.21 3.27 0.75
N ILE A 53 3.93 3.24 1.14
CA ILE A 53 2.81 3.46 0.23
C ILE A 53 1.91 4.56 0.80
N SER A 54 1.65 5.61 0.00
CA SER A 54 0.83 6.76 0.41
C SER A 54 -0.63 6.66 -0.05
N GLY A 55 -1.26 5.50 0.19
CA GLY A 55 -2.69 5.30 -0.04
C GLY A 55 -3.08 5.06 -1.49
N ASP A 56 -4.39 5.00 -1.72
CA ASP A 56 -5.06 4.67 -2.96
C ASP A 56 -4.56 3.36 -3.56
N MET A 57 -4.52 2.33 -2.72
CA MET A 57 -4.19 0.97 -3.14
C MET A 57 -5.36 0.31 -3.89
N PHE A 58 -6.60 0.69 -3.51
CA PHE A 58 -7.84 0.11 -4.02
C PHE A 58 -8.39 0.87 -5.22
N ARG A 59 -9.39 0.25 -5.86
CA ARG A 59 -10.21 0.80 -6.96
C ARG A 59 -9.45 1.14 -8.24
N GLY A 60 -9.68 0.35 -9.27
CA GLY A 60 -9.17 0.57 -10.62
C GLY A 60 -9.07 -0.69 -11.45
N SER A 61 -8.98 -1.85 -10.82
CA SER A 61 -8.96 -3.13 -11.52
C SER A 61 -10.21 -3.97 -11.27
N VAL A 62 -10.48 -4.91 -12.17
CA VAL A 62 -11.58 -5.88 -12.03
C VAL A 62 -11.35 -6.75 -10.79
N ILE A 63 -10.11 -7.16 -10.54
CA ILE A 63 -9.74 -8.01 -9.40
C ILE A 63 -10.04 -7.30 -8.08
N ASP A 64 -9.70 -6.02 -7.99
CA ASP A 64 -9.99 -5.23 -6.79
C ASP A 64 -11.49 -5.08 -6.56
N SER A 65 -12.24 -4.75 -7.63
CA SER A 65 -13.69 -4.52 -7.55
C SER A 65 -14.47 -5.79 -7.21
N GLU A 66 -14.09 -6.94 -7.75
CA GLU A 66 -14.72 -8.24 -7.53
C GLU A 66 -14.62 -8.66 -6.05
N TYR A 67 -13.44 -8.48 -5.45
CA TYR A 67 -13.13 -8.93 -4.09
C TYR A 67 -13.05 -7.78 -3.07
N LYS A 68 -13.50 -6.58 -3.46
CA LYS A 68 -13.55 -5.39 -2.60
C LYS A 68 -12.24 -5.12 -1.86
N GLY A 69 -11.11 -5.19 -2.57
CA GLY A 69 -9.80 -4.89 -2.03
C GLY A 69 -9.10 -6.02 -1.27
N ILE A 70 -9.74 -7.15 -1.01
CA ILE A 70 -9.10 -8.28 -0.31
C ILE A 70 -7.91 -8.82 -1.11
N SER A 71 -8.10 -9.04 -2.42
CA SER A 71 -7.01 -9.49 -3.30
C SER A 71 -5.89 -8.47 -3.37
N THR A 72 -6.22 -7.18 -3.32
CA THR A 72 -5.24 -6.10 -3.25
C THR A 72 -4.39 -6.22 -2.00
N ILE A 73 -4.99 -6.43 -0.83
CA ILE A 73 -4.25 -6.59 0.43
C ILE A 73 -3.35 -7.83 0.42
N GLU A 74 -3.81 -8.95 -0.14
CA GLU A 74 -2.97 -10.14 -0.27
C GLU A 74 -1.74 -9.88 -1.16
N ILE A 75 -1.91 -9.16 -2.26
CA ILE A 75 -0.81 -8.75 -3.12
C ILE A 75 0.13 -7.77 -2.38
N MET A 76 -0.43 -6.81 -1.65
CA MET A 76 0.36 -5.89 -0.83
C MET A 76 1.15 -6.62 0.26
N ASN A 77 0.57 -7.65 0.89
CA ASN A 77 1.29 -8.50 1.86
C ASN A 77 2.53 -9.15 1.22
N MET A 78 2.44 -9.56 -0.05
CA MET A 78 3.62 -10.11 -0.78
C MET A 78 4.67 -9.05 -1.10
N LEU A 79 4.26 -7.80 -1.35
CA LEU A 79 5.19 -6.67 -1.52
C LEU A 79 5.89 -6.28 -0.22
N ALA A 80 5.26 -6.60 0.91
CA ALA A 80 5.73 -6.32 2.26
C ALA A 80 6.18 -4.86 2.45
N PRO A 81 5.30 -3.86 2.30
CA PRO A 81 5.64 -2.49 2.63
C PRO A 81 5.92 -2.36 4.12
N ASP A 82 6.84 -1.46 4.48
CA ASP A 82 7.19 -1.21 5.88
C ASP A 82 6.14 -0.32 6.57
N VAL A 83 5.46 0.54 5.81
CA VAL A 83 4.37 1.38 6.30
C VAL A 83 3.49 1.85 5.15
N VAL A 84 2.19 1.91 5.41
CA VAL A 84 1.17 2.39 4.47
C VAL A 84 0.31 3.44 5.16
N THR A 85 -0.15 4.44 4.43
CA THR A 85 -1.21 5.35 4.87
C THR A 85 -2.46 5.19 4.02
N LEU A 86 -3.59 5.75 4.47
CA LEU A 86 -4.85 5.68 3.76
C LEU A 86 -4.97 6.82 2.73
N GLY A 87 -5.47 6.51 1.55
CA GLY A 87 -6.00 7.47 0.59
C GLY A 87 -7.54 7.55 0.67
N ASN A 88 -8.15 8.20 -0.30
CA ASN A 88 -9.61 8.34 -0.30
C ASN A 88 -10.33 7.05 -0.75
N HIS A 89 -9.69 6.21 -1.56
CA HIS A 89 -10.30 4.98 -2.05
C HIS A 89 -10.35 3.85 -1.02
N GLU A 90 -9.55 3.90 0.03
CA GLU A 90 -9.59 2.91 1.11
C GLU A 90 -10.91 2.91 1.88
N VAL A 91 -11.64 4.02 1.88
CA VAL A 91 -12.95 4.14 2.56
C VAL A 91 -14.15 3.91 1.65
N ASP A 92 -13.97 3.69 0.36
CA ASP A 92 -15.05 3.56 -0.63
C ASP A 92 -16.02 2.39 -0.35
N TYR A 93 -15.52 1.33 0.27
CA TYR A 93 -16.34 0.18 0.69
C TYR A 93 -16.89 0.33 2.12
N GLY A 94 -16.69 1.48 2.73
CA GLY A 94 -17.15 1.83 4.07
C GLY A 94 -16.18 1.45 5.19
N LEU A 95 -16.35 2.10 6.34
CA LEU A 95 -15.46 1.96 7.49
C LEU A 95 -15.36 0.53 8.03
N ALA A 96 -16.48 -0.19 8.11
CA ALA A 96 -16.49 -1.57 8.61
C ALA A 96 -15.63 -2.49 7.71
N HIS A 97 -15.63 -2.23 6.39
CA HIS A 97 -14.81 -2.96 5.45
C HIS A 97 -13.33 -2.58 5.60
N LEU A 98 -13.03 -1.29 5.76
CA LEU A 98 -11.66 -0.82 6.02
C LEU A 98 -11.06 -1.51 7.26
N LEU A 99 -11.80 -1.59 8.37
CA LEU A 99 -11.36 -2.26 9.58
C LEU A 99 -11.14 -3.78 9.39
N PHE A 100 -11.90 -4.40 8.50
CA PHE A 100 -11.68 -5.79 8.14
C PHE A 100 -10.42 -5.97 7.30
N VAL A 101 -10.23 -5.13 6.30
CA VAL A 101 -9.05 -5.13 5.42
C VAL A 101 -7.78 -4.86 6.21
N GLU A 102 -7.82 -3.92 7.16
CA GLU A 102 -6.72 -3.61 8.06
C GLU A 102 -6.27 -4.85 8.85
N LYS A 103 -7.21 -5.68 9.32
CA LYS A 103 -6.88 -6.94 10.00
C LYS A 103 -6.27 -8.00 9.09
N CYS A 104 -6.51 -7.92 7.78
CA CYS A 104 -5.90 -8.82 6.79
C CYS A 104 -4.49 -8.36 6.38
N ALA A 105 -4.16 -7.08 6.59
CA ALA A 105 -2.85 -6.52 6.29
C ALA A 105 -1.78 -7.06 7.25
N GLN A 106 -0.63 -7.44 6.70
CA GLN A 106 0.56 -7.87 7.45
C GLN A 106 1.60 -6.75 7.57
N PHE A 107 1.18 -5.52 7.34
CA PHE A 107 1.98 -4.31 7.42
C PHE A 107 1.23 -3.23 8.20
N PRO A 108 1.93 -2.28 8.83
CA PRO A 108 1.29 -1.19 9.56
C PRO A 108 0.57 -0.25 8.59
N ILE A 109 -0.69 0.04 8.91
CA ILE A 109 -1.46 1.11 8.30
C ILE A 109 -1.53 2.25 9.30
N ILE A 110 -1.02 3.42 8.96
CA ILE A 110 -0.97 4.57 9.86
C ILE A 110 -1.81 5.73 9.32
N ASN A 111 -2.43 6.44 10.24
CA ASN A 111 -3.17 7.64 9.91
C ASN A 111 -3.12 8.65 11.06
N ALA A 112 -2.66 9.86 10.77
CA ALA A 112 -2.51 10.91 11.77
C ALA A 112 -3.65 11.93 11.79
N ASN A 113 -4.49 11.98 10.74
CA ASN A 113 -5.46 13.04 10.50
C ASN A 113 -6.89 12.56 10.20
N LEU A 114 -7.16 11.27 10.25
CA LEU A 114 -8.52 10.73 10.15
C LEU A 114 -9.13 10.62 11.55
N TYR A 115 -10.32 11.16 11.71
CA TYR A 115 -11.08 11.14 12.96
C TYR A 115 -12.49 10.61 12.69
N ILE A 116 -12.96 9.73 13.57
CA ILE A 116 -14.37 9.32 13.57
C ILE A 116 -15.10 10.24 14.54
N THR A 117 -16.14 10.92 14.06
CA THR A 117 -17.02 11.72 14.92
C THR A 117 -18.32 10.96 15.18
N THR A 118 -18.67 10.78 16.45
CA THR A 118 -19.95 10.20 16.87
C THR A 118 -20.63 11.17 17.79
N ASN A 119 -21.84 11.62 17.43
CA ASN A 119 -22.62 12.59 18.20
C ASN A 119 -21.88 13.91 18.54
N GLY A 120 -21.00 14.36 17.65
CA GLY A 120 -20.21 15.58 17.85
C GLY A 120 -18.96 15.41 18.70
N GLU A 121 -18.67 14.22 19.19
CA GLU A 121 -17.41 13.89 19.87
C GLU A 121 -16.42 13.30 18.87
N ILE A 122 -15.16 13.72 18.98
CA ILE A 122 -14.06 13.24 18.13
C ILE A 122 -13.43 12.02 18.77
N GLY A 123 -13.66 10.86 18.15
CA GLY A 123 -12.89 9.64 18.43
C GLY A 123 -11.67 9.54 17.52
N ARG A 124 -10.52 9.06 18.01
CA ARG A 124 -9.42 8.68 17.14
C ARG A 124 -9.77 7.36 16.47
N ALA A 125 -9.66 7.30 15.14
CA ALA A 125 -9.54 6.02 14.48
C ALA A 125 -8.17 5.44 14.86
N HIS A 126 -8.17 4.45 15.72
CA HIS A 126 -6.99 3.59 15.86
C HIS A 126 -7.01 2.62 14.67
N VAL A 127 -6.26 2.95 13.67
CA VAL A 127 -5.89 2.06 12.59
C VAL A 127 -4.41 1.76 12.74
#